data_732b7239d58be1fd91fef2a2f35e3254
#
_entry.id   732b7239d58be1fd91fef2a2f35e3254
#
_cell.length_a   1.000
_cell.length_b   1.000
_cell.length_c   1.000
_cell.angle_alpha   90.00
_cell.angle_beta   90.00
_cell.angle_gamma   90.00
#
_symmetry.space_group_name_H-M   'P 1'
#
loop_
_entity.id
_entity.type
_entity.pdbx_description
1 polymer ?
#
loop_
_entity_poly.entity_id
_entity_poly.type
_entity_poly.pdbx_seq_one_letter_code
_entity_poly.pdbx_strand_id
1 'polypeptide(L)'
;MAKPERFRSPERDLQTDIQRIAPLRAGIANALAGIEREREGLTRRLEEARLRAASLLGNEDGIYYEREPTEERMLVEAETQMKQAEMRLRQLAAQQSMLAGWLDDIEEGDATGMAGLQVSDLADVSNAPGRRFFPFASWRRR
;
A
#
# COMPACT_ATOMS: atom_id res chain seq x y z
N MET A 1 -34.64 -37.81 -26.94
CA MET A 1 -34.42 -36.38 -27.23
C MET A 1 -33.38 -35.85 -26.25
N ALA A 2 -32.19 -35.49 -26.72
CA ALA A 2 -31.17 -34.91 -25.89
C ALA A 2 -31.58 -33.48 -25.52
N LYS A 3 -31.57 -33.17 -24.21
CA LYS A 3 -31.78 -31.82 -23.69
C LYS A 3 -30.69 -30.92 -24.24
N PRO A 4 -30.98 -29.75 -24.88
CA PRO A 4 -29.96 -28.86 -25.35
C PRO A 4 -29.14 -28.37 -24.13
N GLU A 5 -27.82 -28.57 -24.14
CA GLU A 5 -26.92 -28.00 -23.15
C GLU A 5 -27.07 -26.48 -23.23
N ARG A 6 -27.60 -25.90 -22.16
CA ARG A 6 -27.70 -24.44 -22.05
C ARG A 6 -26.34 -23.91 -21.62
N PHE A 7 -25.58 -23.44 -22.59
CA PHE A 7 -24.38 -22.61 -22.28
C PHE A 7 -24.82 -21.38 -21.49
N ARG A 8 -24.00 -20.98 -20.52
CA ARG A 8 -24.20 -19.72 -19.78
C ARG A 8 -24.12 -18.54 -20.77
N SER A 9 -24.93 -17.51 -20.53
CA SER A 9 -24.84 -16.30 -21.36
C SER A 9 -23.59 -15.48 -20.94
N PRO A 10 -22.92 -14.78 -21.89
CA PRO A 10 -21.78 -13.93 -21.60
C PRO A 10 -22.05 -12.88 -20.50
N GLU A 11 -23.28 -12.35 -20.45
CA GLU A 11 -23.69 -11.37 -19.45
C GLU A 11 -23.68 -11.98 -18.04
N ARG A 12 -24.04 -13.26 -17.91
CA ARG A 12 -24.05 -13.96 -16.63
C ARG A 12 -22.64 -14.30 -16.14
N ASP A 13 -21.74 -14.59 -17.07
CA ASP A 13 -20.34 -14.82 -16.76
C ASP A 13 -19.67 -13.52 -16.33
N LEU A 14 -19.90 -12.43 -17.03
CA LEU A 14 -19.42 -11.09 -16.66
C LEU A 14 -19.91 -10.68 -15.27
N GLN A 15 -21.21 -10.89 -14.97
CA GLN A 15 -21.77 -10.60 -13.65
C GLN A 15 -21.09 -11.42 -12.54
N THR A 16 -20.76 -12.66 -12.82
CA THR A 16 -20.06 -13.54 -11.88
C THR A 16 -18.62 -13.05 -11.63
N ASP A 17 -17.94 -12.61 -12.67
CA ASP A 17 -16.57 -12.10 -12.58
C ASP A 17 -16.51 -10.78 -11.80
N ILE A 18 -17.43 -9.86 -12.06
CA ILE A 18 -17.57 -8.62 -11.28
C ILE A 18 -17.79 -8.96 -9.79
N GLN A 19 -18.65 -9.91 -9.46
CA GLN A 19 -18.92 -10.32 -8.08
C GLN A 19 -17.69 -10.94 -7.38
N ARG A 20 -16.78 -11.58 -8.13
CA ARG A 20 -15.52 -12.12 -7.58
C ARG A 20 -14.49 -11.05 -7.31
N ILE A 21 -14.41 -10.05 -8.18
CA ILE A 21 -13.39 -8.99 -8.11
C ILE A 21 -13.78 -7.88 -7.13
N ALA A 22 -15.07 -7.58 -6.99
CA ALA A 22 -15.53 -6.50 -6.12
C ALA A 22 -15.03 -6.59 -4.66
N PRO A 23 -15.02 -7.76 -3.99
CA PRO A 23 -14.46 -7.87 -2.64
C PRO A 23 -12.97 -7.60 -2.55
N LEU A 24 -12.19 -7.98 -3.58
CA LEU A 24 -10.74 -7.70 -3.63
C LEU A 24 -10.49 -6.20 -3.75
N ARG A 25 -11.20 -5.55 -4.66
CA ARG A 25 -11.14 -4.09 -4.83
C ARG A 25 -11.50 -3.37 -3.53
N ALA A 26 -12.58 -3.75 -2.88
CA ALA A 26 -13.00 -3.19 -1.60
C ALA A 26 -11.97 -3.43 -0.50
N GLY A 27 -11.35 -4.61 -0.45
CA GLY A 27 -10.29 -4.95 0.49
C GLY A 27 -9.05 -4.07 0.32
N ILE A 28 -8.60 -3.86 -0.92
CA ILE A 28 -7.46 -2.99 -1.24
C ILE A 28 -7.79 -1.54 -0.87
N ALA A 29 -8.96 -1.04 -1.23
CA ALA A 29 -9.39 0.32 -0.90
C ALA A 29 -9.43 0.55 0.62
N ASN A 30 -9.93 -0.41 1.39
CA ASN A 30 -9.94 -0.35 2.85
C ASN A 30 -8.52 -0.35 3.44
N ALA A 31 -7.61 -1.15 2.87
CA ALA A 31 -6.21 -1.17 3.29
C ALA A 31 -5.52 0.17 3.00
N LEU A 32 -5.73 0.77 1.83
CA LEU A 32 -5.22 2.09 1.46
C LEU A 32 -5.73 3.18 2.42
N ALA A 33 -7.03 3.18 2.74
CA ALA A 33 -7.61 4.09 3.73
C ALA A 33 -7.02 3.89 5.13
N GLY A 34 -6.69 2.65 5.51
CA GLY A 34 -6.00 2.34 6.76
C GLY A 34 -4.58 2.91 6.81
N ILE A 35 -3.82 2.75 5.74
CA ILE A 35 -2.48 3.30 5.57
C ILE A 35 -2.50 4.83 5.69
N GLU A 36 -3.44 5.49 5.03
CA GLU A 36 -3.53 6.96 5.08
C GLU A 36 -3.79 7.47 6.49
N ARG A 37 -4.73 6.87 7.23
CA ARG A 37 -4.97 7.22 8.64
C ARG A 37 -3.75 7.00 9.54
N GLU A 38 -2.99 5.92 9.33
CA GLU A 38 -1.76 5.67 10.07
C GLU A 38 -0.69 6.71 9.72
N ARG A 39 -0.54 7.08 8.45
CA ARG A 39 0.40 8.11 8.00
C ARG A 39 0.10 9.47 8.61
N GLU A 40 -1.16 9.91 8.58
CA GLU A 40 -1.59 11.16 9.21
C GLU A 40 -1.26 11.18 10.71
N GLY A 41 -1.57 10.10 11.43
CA GLY A 41 -1.27 9.98 12.85
C GLY A 41 0.23 9.98 13.16
N LEU A 42 1.05 9.34 12.32
CA LEU A 42 2.51 9.34 12.46
C LEU A 42 3.12 10.70 12.14
N THR A 43 2.65 11.36 11.10
CA THR A 43 3.13 12.69 10.70
C THR A 43 2.89 13.70 11.82
N ARG A 44 1.70 13.68 12.43
CA ARG A 44 1.40 14.54 13.58
C ARG A 44 2.33 14.25 14.76
N ARG A 45 2.53 12.99 15.13
CA ARG A 45 3.43 12.61 16.23
C ARG A 45 4.90 12.97 15.94
N LEU A 46 5.32 12.85 14.70
CA LEU A 46 6.66 13.25 14.26
C LEU A 46 6.85 14.76 14.44
N GLU A 47 5.87 15.55 14.06
CA GLU A 47 5.92 17.01 14.23
C GLU A 47 5.93 17.41 15.71
N GLU A 48 5.12 16.79 16.54
CA GLU A 48 5.13 16.98 18.00
C GLU A 48 6.48 16.60 18.63
N ALA A 49 7.13 15.53 18.14
CA ALA A 49 8.46 15.14 18.62
C ALA A 49 9.53 16.15 18.18
N ARG A 50 9.45 16.68 16.96
CA ARG A 50 10.35 17.75 16.46
C ARG A 50 10.23 19.02 17.28
N LEU A 51 9.01 19.46 17.58
CA LEU A 51 8.76 20.63 18.41
C LEU A 51 9.33 20.45 19.83
N ARG A 52 9.13 19.26 20.43
CA ARG A 52 9.72 18.95 21.74
C ARG A 52 11.25 18.97 21.69
N ALA A 53 11.87 18.34 20.69
CA ALA A 53 13.31 18.36 20.52
C ALA A 53 13.83 19.79 20.35
N ALA A 54 13.17 20.61 19.53
CA ALA A 54 13.55 22.00 19.32
C ALA A 54 13.47 22.83 20.63
N SER A 55 12.43 22.61 21.43
CA SER A 55 12.30 23.31 22.72
C SER A 55 13.40 22.95 23.73
N LEU A 56 13.88 21.69 23.70
CA LEU A 56 14.95 21.21 24.55
C LEU A 56 16.35 21.68 24.07
N LEU A 57 16.48 22.00 22.77
CA LEU A 57 17.75 22.51 22.22
C LEU A 57 18.02 23.97 22.63
N GLY A 58 17.01 24.69 23.14
CA GLY A 58 17.12 26.07 23.59
C GLY A 58 17.12 27.09 22.45
N ASN A 59 16.87 28.36 22.79
CA ASN A 59 16.97 29.48 21.87
C ASN A 59 18.48 29.79 21.58
N GLU A 60 18.73 30.36 20.40
CA GLU A 60 20.05 30.65 19.81
C GLU A 60 20.94 31.64 20.60
N ASP A 61 20.62 31.96 21.84
CA ASP A 61 21.32 32.93 22.65
C ASP A 61 22.67 32.45 23.26
N GLY A 62 23.33 31.49 22.59
CA GLY A 62 24.77 31.25 22.73
C GLY A 62 25.31 30.88 24.12
N ILE A 63 24.48 30.69 25.11
CA ILE A 63 24.89 30.24 26.43
C ILE A 63 24.86 28.73 26.42
N TYR A 64 26.03 28.10 26.44
CA TYR A 64 26.19 26.67 26.69
C TYR A 64 25.71 26.37 28.11
N TYR A 65 24.40 26.14 28.28
CA TYR A 65 23.91 25.53 29.47
C TYR A 65 24.30 24.05 29.49
N GLU A 66 24.95 23.62 30.53
CA GLU A 66 25.05 22.20 30.84
C GLU A 66 23.59 21.69 30.95
N ARG A 67 23.15 20.89 29.99
CA ARG A 67 21.82 20.30 30.01
C ARG A 67 21.71 19.39 31.22
N GLU A 68 20.58 19.48 31.90
CA GLU A 68 20.29 18.52 32.96
C GLU A 68 20.20 17.10 32.36
N PRO A 69 20.66 16.07 33.08
CA PRO A 69 20.59 14.67 32.61
C PRO A 69 19.18 14.21 32.22
N THR A 70 18.16 14.88 32.74
CA THR A 70 16.76 14.63 32.40
C THR A 70 16.40 15.15 31.02
N GLU A 71 16.83 16.36 30.68
CA GLU A 71 16.62 16.98 29.36
C GLU A 71 17.37 16.23 28.26
N GLU A 72 18.58 15.78 28.54
CA GLU A 72 19.35 14.94 27.60
C GLU A 72 18.63 13.62 27.32
N ARG A 73 18.05 12.96 28.31
CA ARG A 73 17.26 11.74 28.11
C ARG A 73 16.01 12.01 27.27
N MET A 74 15.30 13.10 27.53
CA MET A 74 14.12 13.50 26.76
C MET A 74 14.47 13.80 25.31
N LEU A 75 15.61 14.40 25.04
CA LEU A 75 16.08 14.66 23.68
C LEU A 75 16.41 13.36 22.95
N VAL A 76 17.15 12.44 23.58
CA VAL A 76 17.46 11.11 22.99
C VAL A 76 16.19 10.32 22.72
N GLU A 77 15.20 10.38 23.60
CA GLU A 77 13.92 9.74 23.40
C GLU A 77 13.16 10.35 22.20
N ALA A 78 13.10 11.67 22.11
CA ALA A 78 12.47 12.37 21.01
C ALA A 78 13.15 12.01 19.66
N GLU A 79 14.47 11.99 19.59
CA GLU A 79 15.21 11.57 18.40
C GLU A 79 14.93 10.12 18.01
N THR A 80 14.82 9.23 18.99
CA THR A 80 14.50 7.82 18.74
C THR A 80 13.09 7.68 18.17
N GLN A 81 12.12 8.40 18.74
CA GLN A 81 10.74 8.44 18.24
C GLN A 81 10.66 8.99 16.82
N MET A 82 11.40 10.05 16.51
CA MET A 82 11.49 10.63 15.16
C MET A 82 12.02 9.62 14.15
N LYS A 83 13.13 8.94 14.45
CA LYS A 83 13.72 7.93 13.57
C LYS A 83 12.76 6.74 13.32
N GLN A 84 12.09 6.28 14.36
CA GLN A 84 11.11 5.19 14.24
C GLN A 84 9.90 5.61 13.39
N ALA A 85 9.38 6.82 13.59
CA ALA A 85 8.25 7.35 12.82
C ALA A 85 8.62 7.53 11.34
N GLU A 86 9.80 8.08 11.04
CA GLU A 86 10.28 8.24 9.67
C GLU A 86 10.47 6.90 8.95
N MET A 87 11.03 5.90 9.64
CA MET A 87 11.19 4.55 9.07
C MET A 87 9.82 3.93 8.77
N ARG A 88 8.86 4.07 9.70
CA ARG A 88 7.51 3.55 9.48
C ARG A 88 6.79 4.27 8.34
N LEU A 89 6.93 5.58 8.21
CA LEU A 89 6.36 6.36 7.10
C LEU A 89 6.88 5.88 5.74
N ARG A 90 8.17 5.54 5.63
CA ARG A 90 8.75 4.96 4.40
C ARG A 90 8.15 3.60 4.09
N GLN A 91 7.97 2.74 5.10
CA GLN A 91 7.33 1.43 4.92
C GLN A 91 5.89 1.57 4.43
N LEU A 92 5.12 2.49 5.03
CA LEU A 92 3.74 2.76 4.63
C LEU A 92 3.65 3.31 3.20
N ALA A 93 4.57 4.19 2.81
CA ALA A 93 4.63 4.69 1.43
C ALA A 93 4.89 3.57 0.42
N ALA A 94 5.78 2.61 0.73
CA ALA A 94 6.02 1.45 -0.12
C ALA A 94 4.79 0.53 -0.21
N GLN A 95 4.10 0.29 0.91
CA GLN A 95 2.85 -0.49 0.94
C GLN A 95 1.75 0.20 0.14
N GLN A 96 1.59 1.51 0.28
CA GLN A 96 0.62 2.30 -0.47
C GLN A 96 0.85 2.19 -1.97
N SER A 97 2.10 2.35 -2.43
CA SER A 97 2.45 2.22 -3.85
C SER A 97 2.15 0.82 -4.40
N MET A 98 2.46 -0.22 -3.64
CA MET A 98 2.17 -1.61 -4.03
C MET A 98 0.66 -1.86 -4.15
N LEU A 99 -0.12 -1.44 -3.17
CA LEU A 99 -1.57 -1.65 -3.17
C LEU A 99 -2.27 -0.82 -4.25
N ALA A 100 -1.80 0.40 -4.50
CA ALA A 100 -2.30 1.23 -5.60
C ALA A 100 -2.05 0.56 -6.95
N GLY A 101 -0.85 0.01 -7.17
CA GLY A 101 -0.55 -0.75 -8.39
C GLY A 101 -1.46 -1.97 -8.58
N TRP A 102 -1.78 -2.70 -7.52
CA TRP A 102 -2.73 -3.81 -7.62
C TRP A 102 -4.16 -3.35 -7.94
N LEU A 103 -4.56 -2.20 -7.43
CA LEU A 103 -5.86 -1.63 -7.75
C LEU A 103 -5.94 -1.22 -9.22
N ASP A 104 -4.89 -0.57 -9.74
CA ASP A 104 -4.76 -0.20 -11.16
C ASP A 104 -4.79 -1.45 -12.06
N ASP A 105 -4.05 -2.51 -11.71
CA ASP A 105 -4.04 -3.79 -12.46
C ASP A 105 -5.45 -4.42 -12.51
N ILE A 106 -6.20 -4.35 -11.41
CA ILE A 106 -7.59 -4.85 -11.36
C ILE A 106 -8.50 -4.01 -12.26
N GLU A 107 -8.36 -2.69 -12.24
CA GLU A 107 -9.18 -1.77 -13.04
C GLU A 107 -8.89 -1.92 -14.54
N GLU A 108 -7.63 -2.06 -14.93
CA GLU A 108 -7.22 -2.34 -16.30
C GLU A 108 -7.72 -3.70 -16.78
N GLY A 109 -7.65 -4.72 -15.93
CA GLY A 109 -8.18 -6.05 -16.21
C GLY A 109 -9.69 -6.05 -16.45
N ASP A 110 -10.44 -5.31 -15.64
CA ASP A 110 -11.88 -5.14 -15.82
C ASP A 110 -12.20 -4.39 -17.14
N ALA A 111 -11.48 -3.31 -17.43
CA ALA A 111 -11.66 -2.54 -18.65
C ALA A 111 -11.36 -3.38 -19.91
N THR A 112 -10.33 -4.21 -19.86
CA THR A 112 -9.95 -5.11 -20.96
C THR A 112 -10.94 -6.26 -21.10
N GLY A 113 -11.42 -6.83 -19.98
CA GLY A 113 -12.46 -7.87 -19.98
C GLY A 113 -13.80 -7.38 -20.53
N MET A 114 -14.14 -6.11 -20.28
CA MET A 114 -15.37 -5.49 -20.83
C MET A 114 -15.19 -5.11 -22.33
N ALA A 115 -13.97 -4.82 -22.79
CA ALA A 115 -13.70 -4.46 -24.18
C ALA A 115 -13.32 -5.66 -25.08
N GLY A 116 -12.91 -6.78 -24.48
CA GLY A 116 -12.20 -7.87 -25.16
C GLY A 116 -12.96 -9.15 -25.41
N LEU A 117 -14.28 -9.20 -25.38
CA LEU A 117 -15.04 -10.36 -25.84
C LEU A 117 -15.27 -10.31 -27.36
N GLN A 118 -14.25 -9.93 -28.11
CA GLN A 118 -14.14 -10.37 -29.51
C GLN A 118 -13.27 -11.63 -29.54
N VAL A 119 -13.91 -12.74 -29.90
CA VAL A 119 -13.39 -14.12 -29.90
C VAL A 119 -12.24 -14.35 -30.89
N SER A 120 -11.65 -13.29 -31.46
CA SER A 120 -10.58 -13.38 -32.48
C SER A 120 -9.16 -13.46 -31.89
N ASP A 121 -8.93 -13.18 -30.60
CA ASP A 121 -7.56 -13.07 -30.06
C ASP A 121 -7.11 -14.24 -29.18
N LEU A 122 -7.86 -15.35 -29.14
CA LEU A 122 -7.44 -16.56 -28.43
C LEU A 122 -6.36 -17.37 -29.16
N ALA A 123 -5.92 -16.93 -30.33
CA ALA A 123 -4.92 -17.66 -31.14
C ALA A 123 -3.47 -17.24 -30.84
N ASP A 124 -3.18 -16.18 -30.08
CA ASP A 124 -1.82 -15.65 -29.98
C ASP A 124 -1.23 -15.60 -28.55
N VAL A 125 -1.77 -16.37 -27.61
CA VAL A 125 -1.20 -16.47 -26.25
C VAL A 125 0.03 -17.37 -26.18
N SER A 126 0.46 -17.96 -27.31
CA SER A 126 1.62 -18.88 -27.34
C SER A 126 2.98 -18.20 -27.43
N ASN A 127 3.06 -16.87 -27.53
CA ASN A 127 4.36 -16.22 -27.75
C ASN A 127 4.53 -14.87 -27.04
N ALA A 128 4.31 -14.81 -25.73
CA ALA A 128 4.70 -13.64 -24.93
C ALA A 128 6.02 -13.90 -24.19
N PRO A 129 7.11 -13.13 -24.46
CA PRO A 129 8.37 -13.30 -23.76
C PRO A 129 8.30 -12.71 -22.35
N GLY A 130 8.37 -13.58 -21.34
CA GLY A 130 9.08 -13.31 -20.10
C GLY A 130 8.60 -12.18 -19.19
N ARG A 131 7.38 -12.19 -18.68
CA ARG A 131 7.11 -11.53 -17.40
C ARG A 131 7.65 -12.41 -16.28
N ARG A 132 8.72 -11.95 -15.64
CA ARG A 132 9.33 -12.62 -14.49
C ARG A 132 8.32 -12.65 -13.35
N PHE A 133 7.78 -13.80 -13.12
CA PHE A 133 7.06 -14.14 -11.90
C PHE A 133 8.06 -14.04 -10.74
N PHE A 134 7.93 -13.04 -9.88
CA PHE A 134 8.70 -12.99 -8.65
C PHE A 134 8.16 -14.06 -7.70
N PRO A 135 8.95 -15.08 -7.32
CA PRO A 135 8.47 -16.04 -6.35
C PRO A 135 8.40 -15.40 -4.97
N PHE A 136 7.26 -15.52 -4.36
CA PHE A 136 6.91 -15.13 -2.99
C PHE A 136 7.65 -16.04 -1.98
N ALA A 137 8.98 -15.95 -1.90
CA ALA A 137 9.78 -16.83 -1.07
C ALA A 137 10.93 -16.08 -0.39
N SER A 138 10.64 -15.14 0.53
CA SER A 138 11.66 -14.75 1.51
C SER A 138 11.12 -14.07 2.79
N TRP A 139 9.86 -14.28 3.17
CA TRP A 139 9.34 -13.79 4.46
C TRP A 139 9.29 -14.87 5.55
N ARG A 140 10.24 -15.83 5.54
CA ARG A 140 10.46 -16.71 6.70
C ARG A 140 11.92 -16.62 7.11
N ARG A 141 12.12 -16.19 8.35
CA ARG A 141 13.32 -16.18 9.23
C ARG A 141 14.04 -14.81 9.30
N ARG A 142 13.76 -13.99 10.29
CA ARG A 142 14.37 -13.99 11.64
C ARG A 142 13.60 -13.06 12.55
#